data_09514385ef85bdf810d3e413b45bc2dd
#
_entry.id   09514385ef85bdf810d3e413b45bc2dd
#
_cell.length_a   1.000
_cell.length_b   1.000
_cell.length_c   1.000
_cell.angle_alpha   90.00
_cell.angle_beta   90.00
_cell.angle_gamma   90.00
#
_symmetry.space_group_name_H-M   'P 1'
#
loop_
_entity.id
_entity.type
_entity.pdbx_description
1 polymer ?
#
loop_
_entity_poly.entity_id
_entity_poly.type
_entity_poly.pdbx_seq_one_letter_code
_entity_poly.pdbx_strand_id
1 'polypeptide(L)'
;MKLIPNAASDVQTAVTSYLEKLPDGEAKSAGIKLGQEAAAAILEMRANDGSAAGDAYRPKTRPGLYIPTAITIGWSFSRVTPFVLASPSQFRPKPPPSRKSPEWARDYNEIKDLGEKNSTKRTARQTEDARFWISVNPGMSHQLERQIVAAKGMDTVDSARFMALASMAEADAGIALFDAKYKYEFWRPNTAIRNGDIDGNPATERNATWQPIDATPMHPEYPCAHCIINSAVAAVVKATLGTDDIPEVVLTSPFVPGITHRFTNLRAYNEEIANARIYAGFHYRFSTIVGREMGEKIGEYVAKSVLQPVQAAMAH
;
A
#
# COMPACT_ATOMS: atom_id res chain seq x y z
N MET A 1 -16.73 -15.01 7.09
CA MET A 1 -16.58 -16.49 6.98
C MET A 1 -16.48 -16.95 5.52
N LYS A 2 -17.32 -16.46 4.60
CA LYS A 2 -17.24 -16.82 3.16
C LYS A 2 -15.88 -16.49 2.52
N LEU A 3 -15.26 -15.36 2.89
CA LEU A 3 -13.98 -14.89 2.34
C LEU A 3 -12.76 -15.57 2.97
N ILE A 4 -12.86 -16.02 4.22
CA ILE A 4 -11.75 -16.62 4.97
C ILE A 4 -12.27 -17.88 5.68
N PRO A 5 -12.51 -18.97 4.93
CA PRO A 5 -13.09 -20.19 5.52
C PRO A 5 -12.25 -20.78 6.66
N ASN A 6 -10.92 -20.69 6.55
CA ASN A 6 -9.99 -21.23 7.55
C ASN A 6 -10.01 -20.46 8.90
N ALA A 7 -10.49 -19.23 8.92
CA ALA A 7 -10.64 -18.40 10.12
C ALA A 7 -12.10 -18.30 10.60
N ALA A 8 -13.02 -19.10 10.04
CA ALA A 8 -14.46 -19.00 10.33
C ALA A 8 -14.77 -19.18 11.82
N SER A 9 -14.11 -20.13 12.49
CA SER A 9 -14.27 -20.38 13.92
C SER A 9 -13.83 -19.19 14.77
N ASP A 10 -12.66 -18.65 14.47
CA ASP A 10 -12.09 -17.53 15.23
C ASP A 10 -12.93 -16.26 15.06
N VAL A 11 -13.39 -15.99 13.83
CA VAL A 11 -14.30 -14.88 13.53
C VAL A 11 -15.63 -15.06 14.27
N GLN A 12 -16.21 -16.27 14.26
CA GLN A 12 -17.46 -16.53 14.99
C GLN A 12 -17.31 -16.34 16.49
N THR A 13 -16.21 -16.82 17.06
CA THR A 13 -15.89 -16.63 18.49
C THR A 13 -15.77 -15.14 18.85
N ALA A 14 -15.04 -14.37 18.02
CA ALA A 14 -14.86 -12.94 18.23
C ALA A 14 -16.21 -12.19 18.17
N VAL A 15 -17.07 -12.51 17.18
CA VAL A 15 -18.40 -11.91 17.04
C VAL A 15 -19.27 -12.23 18.26
N THR A 16 -19.32 -13.49 18.67
CA THR A 16 -20.11 -13.92 19.83
C THR A 16 -19.65 -13.18 21.09
N SER A 17 -18.34 -13.20 21.39
CA SER A 17 -17.77 -12.51 22.55
C SER A 17 -17.98 -11.00 22.55
N TYR A 18 -18.07 -10.37 21.37
CA TYR A 18 -18.42 -8.97 21.26
C TYR A 18 -19.88 -8.71 21.56
N LEU A 19 -20.78 -9.50 20.95
CA LEU A 19 -22.24 -9.35 21.10
C LEU A 19 -22.71 -9.62 22.54
N GLU A 20 -22.04 -10.52 23.28
CA GLU A 20 -22.31 -10.81 24.71
C GLU A 20 -22.08 -9.58 25.60
N LYS A 21 -21.25 -8.65 25.19
CA LYS A 21 -20.97 -7.39 25.96
C LYS A 21 -22.04 -6.33 25.74
N LEU A 22 -22.93 -6.50 24.78
CA LEU A 22 -23.97 -5.53 24.45
C LEU A 22 -25.28 -5.95 25.12
N PRO A 23 -26.04 -4.97 25.70
CA PRO A 23 -27.35 -5.25 26.24
C PRO A 23 -28.29 -5.87 25.20
N ASP A 24 -29.09 -6.85 25.62
CA ASP A 24 -30.11 -7.43 24.77
C ASP A 24 -31.26 -6.42 24.55
N GLY A 25 -31.86 -6.48 23.35
CA GLY A 25 -32.97 -5.59 23.00
C GLY A 25 -33.11 -5.38 21.49
N GLU A 26 -34.09 -4.56 21.11
CA GLU A 26 -34.41 -4.28 19.71
C GLU A 26 -33.22 -3.67 18.95
N ALA A 27 -32.48 -2.75 19.57
CA ALA A 27 -31.34 -2.09 18.96
C ALA A 27 -30.23 -3.08 18.59
N LYS A 28 -29.91 -4.05 19.48
CA LYS A 28 -28.94 -5.13 19.21
C LYS A 28 -29.41 -6.01 18.05
N SER A 29 -30.68 -6.43 18.08
CA SER A 29 -31.26 -7.26 17.03
C SER A 29 -31.28 -6.56 15.67
N ALA A 30 -31.69 -5.29 15.64
CA ALA A 30 -31.69 -4.47 14.44
C ALA A 30 -30.26 -4.25 13.89
N GLY A 31 -29.27 -3.99 14.76
CA GLY A 31 -27.88 -3.84 14.39
C GLY A 31 -27.29 -5.11 13.78
N ILE A 32 -27.56 -6.28 14.36
CA ILE A 32 -27.13 -7.57 13.81
C ILE A 32 -27.73 -7.78 12.41
N LYS A 33 -29.02 -7.54 12.24
CA LYS A 33 -29.73 -7.69 10.97
C LYS A 33 -29.12 -6.77 9.90
N LEU A 34 -28.96 -5.48 10.23
CA LEU A 34 -28.37 -4.48 9.32
C LEU A 34 -26.94 -4.89 8.89
N GLY A 35 -26.11 -5.36 9.83
CA GLY A 35 -24.76 -5.83 9.53
C GLY A 35 -24.76 -7.04 8.59
N GLN A 36 -25.68 -7.98 8.77
CA GLN A 36 -25.84 -9.14 7.90
C GLN A 36 -26.29 -8.73 6.49
N GLU A 37 -27.26 -7.82 6.37
CA GLU A 37 -27.75 -7.30 5.09
C GLU A 37 -26.65 -6.55 4.34
N ALA A 38 -25.90 -5.67 5.02
CA ALA A 38 -24.77 -4.97 4.43
C ALA A 38 -23.68 -5.91 3.93
N ALA A 39 -23.33 -6.93 4.73
CA ALA A 39 -22.35 -7.94 4.33
C ALA A 39 -22.82 -8.75 3.12
N ALA A 40 -24.10 -9.13 3.06
CA ALA A 40 -24.66 -9.83 1.92
C ALA A 40 -24.61 -8.99 0.64
N ALA A 41 -25.01 -7.72 0.72
CA ALA A 41 -24.97 -6.79 -0.42
C ALA A 41 -23.55 -6.58 -0.97
N ILE A 42 -22.55 -6.40 -0.11
CA ILE A 42 -21.15 -6.28 -0.54
C ILE A 42 -20.64 -7.57 -1.19
N LEU A 43 -20.95 -8.73 -0.62
CA LEU A 43 -20.55 -10.03 -1.19
C LEU A 43 -21.19 -10.29 -2.55
N GLU A 44 -22.44 -9.87 -2.75
CA GLU A 44 -23.12 -9.96 -4.04
C GLU A 44 -22.51 -9.01 -5.06
N MET A 45 -22.32 -7.74 -4.69
CA MET A 45 -21.66 -6.73 -5.54
C MET A 45 -20.29 -7.18 -6.01
N ARG A 46 -19.52 -7.89 -5.16
CA ARG A 46 -18.15 -8.31 -5.42
C ARG A 46 -18.04 -9.75 -5.98
N ALA A 47 -19.16 -10.46 -6.20
CA ALA A 47 -19.15 -11.86 -6.63
C ALA A 47 -18.40 -12.10 -7.95
N ASN A 48 -18.43 -11.13 -8.86
CA ASN A 48 -17.81 -11.21 -10.18
C ASN A 48 -16.83 -10.05 -10.41
N ASP A 49 -16.11 -9.64 -9.39
CA ASP A 49 -15.21 -8.48 -9.44
C ASP A 49 -13.84 -8.74 -10.10
N GLY A 50 -13.59 -9.95 -10.57
CA GLY A 50 -12.32 -10.35 -11.18
C GLY A 50 -11.30 -10.95 -10.22
N SER A 51 -11.56 -10.98 -8.90
CA SER A 51 -10.62 -11.51 -7.90
C SER A 51 -10.36 -13.02 -8.04
N ALA A 52 -11.30 -13.75 -8.64
CA ALA A 52 -11.16 -15.18 -8.95
C ALA A 52 -10.31 -15.48 -10.19
N ALA A 53 -9.86 -14.47 -10.94
CA ALA A 53 -9.04 -14.66 -12.13
C ALA A 53 -7.67 -15.25 -11.77
N GLY A 54 -7.26 -16.31 -12.48
CA GLY A 54 -5.93 -16.90 -12.34
C GLY A 54 -4.82 -15.94 -12.82
N ASP A 55 -3.59 -16.15 -12.33
CA ASP A 55 -2.42 -15.42 -12.84
C ASP A 55 -2.05 -15.97 -14.23
N ALA A 56 -1.94 -15.08 -15.20
CA ALA A 56 -1.59 -15.40 -16.59
C ALA A 56 -0.41 -14.55 -17.08
N TYR A 57 0.38 -13.96 -16.18
CA TYR A 57 1.55 -13.16 -16.55
C TYR A 57 2.61 -14.01 -17.26
N ARG A 58 3.12 -13.48 -18.36
CA ARG A 58 4.22 -14.08 -19.11
C ARG A 58 5.42 -13.13 -19.12
N PRO A 59 6.51 -13.48 -18.41
CA PRO A 59 7.73 -12.68 -18.38
C PRO A 59 8.35 -12.50 -19.77
N LYS A 60 8.96 -11.34 -19.98
CA LYS A 60 9.73 -10.99 -21.18
C LYS A 60 11.18 -10.74 -20.79
N THR A 61 12.11 -11.21 -21.60
CA THR A 61 13.55 -11.14 -21.29
C THR A 61 14.26 -10.14 -22.20
N ARG A 62 14.30 -8.86 -21.79
CA ARG A 62 15.11 -7.81 -22.41
C ARG A 62 15.53 -6.76 -21.38
N PRO A 63 16.63 -6.02 -21.61
CA PRO A 63 17.07 -4.96 -20.69
C PRO A 63 15.96 -3.96 -20.40
N GLY A 64 15.78 -3.60 -19.12
CA GLY A 64 14.76 -2.68 -18.66
C GLY A 64 13.44 -3.33 -18.25
N LEU A 65 13.21 -4.61 -18.57
CA LEU A 65 12.01 -5.32 -18.15
C LEU A 65 12.24 -6.18 -16.89
N TYR A 66 11.16 -6.36 -16.15
CA TYR A 66 11.13 -7.19 -14.96
C TYR A 66 11.39 -8.65 -15.31
N ILE A 67 12.36 -9.22 -14.63
CA ILE A 67 12.70 -10.66 -14.71
C ILE A 67 12.37 -11.27 -13.35
N PRO A 68 11.36 -12.15 -13.25
CA PRO A 68 11.01 -12.80 -12.00
C PRO A 68 12.09 -13.81 -11.60
N THR A 69 12.39 -13.86 -10.30
CA THR A 69 13.30 -14.86 -9.70
C THR A 69 12.53 -15.98 -8.99
N ALA A 70 11.21 -15.85 -8.89
CA ALA A 70 10.26 -16.84 -8.39
C ALA A 70 8.88 -16.60 -9.01
N ILE A 71 7.84 -17.31 -8.56
CA ILE A 71 6.46 -17.12 -9.02
C ILE A 71 6.02 -15.68 -8.77
N THR A 72 5.52 -15.03 -9.82
CA THR A 72 5.02 -13.65 -9.76
C THR A 72 3.72 -13.56 -8.98
N ILE A 73 3.47 -12.39 -8.38
CA ILE A 73 2.25 -12.12 -7.65
C ILE A 73 1.57 -10.84 -8.15
N GLY A 74 0.27 -10.74 -7.98
CA GLY A 74 -0.51 -9.51 -8.17
C GLY A 74 -0.92 -9.21 -9.61
N TRP A 75 -0.60 -10.05 -10.60
CA TRP A 75 -1.07 -9.82 -11.95
C TRP A 75 -2.60 -9.90 -12.03
N SER A 76 -3.21 -10.90 -11.44
CA SER A 76 -4.67 -11.04 -11.36
C SER A 76 -5.31 -9.85 -10.63
N PHE A 77 -4.63 -9.30 -9.62
CA PHE A 77 -5.12 -8.16 -8.84
C PHE A 77 -5.32 -6.90 -9.72
N SER A 78 -4.50 -6.72 -10.77
CA SER A 78 -4.69 -5.65 -11.76
C SER A 78 -6.00 -5.74 -12.56
N ARG A 79 -6.72 -6.86 -12.47
CA ARG A 79 -7.99 -7.13 -13.16
C ARG A 79 -9.20 -7.00 -12.26
N VAL A 80 -8.99 -6.79 -10.98
CA VAL A 80 -10.07 -6.61 -10.01
C VAL A 80 -10.77 -5.27 -10.25
N THR A 81 -12.09 -5.28 -10.23
CA THR A 81 -12.90 -4.06 -10.28
C THR A 81 -12.66 -3.24 -9.01
N PRO A 82 -12.24 -1.97 -9.09
CA PRO A 82 -12.08 -1.13 -7.92
C PRO A 82 -13.37 -0.94 -7.12
N PHE A 83 -13.25 -0.48 -5.88
CA PHE A 83 -14.39 -0.14 -5.03
C PHE A 83 -14.95 1.24 -5.37
N VAL A 84 -14.09 2.21 -5.66
CA VAL A 84 -14.45 3.62 -5.86
C VAL A 84 -13.91 4.18 -7.16
N LEU A 85 -12.71 3.77 -7.59
CA LEU A 85 -12.15 4.22 -8.86
C LEU A 85 -12.98 3.70 -10.03
N ALA A 86 -13.11 4.51 -11.08
CA ALA A 86 -13.81 4.11 -12.30
C ALA A 86 -13.09 3.00 -13.07
N SER A 87 -11.77 2.89 -12.92
CA SER A 87 -10.94 1.83 -13.50
C SER A 87 -9.61 1.70 -12.77
N PRO A 88 -8.92 0.53 -12.85
CA PRO A 88 -7.57 0.37 -12.32
C PRO A 88 -6.55 1.39 -12.85
N SER A 89 -6.78 1.91 -14.05
CA SER A 89 -5.87 2.84 -14.73
C SER A 89 -6.18 4.31 -14.53
N GLN A 90 -7.19 4.67 -13.73
CA GLN A 90 -7.64 6.06 -13.58
C GLN A 90 -6.52 7.03 -13.18
N PHE A 91 -5.65 6.62 -12.26
CA PHE A 91 -4.50 7.40 -11.79
C PHE A 91 -3.16 6.81 -12.20
N ARG A 92 -3.13 5.99 -13.26
CA ARG A 92 -1.87 5.43 -13.76
C ARG A 92 -0.88 6.54 -14.10
N PRO A 93 0.33 6.52 -13.52
CA PRO A 93 1.32 7.58 -13.75
C PRO A 93 1.90 7.48 -15.17
N LYS A 94 2.69 8.50 -15.55
CA LYS A 94 3.51 8.45 -16.76
C LYS A 94 4.53 7.30 -16.67
N PRO A 95 5.09 6.84 -17.81
CA PRO A 95 6.16 5.83 -17.82
C PRO A 95 7.35 6.24 -16.94
N PRO A 96 8.12 5.26 -16.42
CA PRO A 96 9.37 5.54 -15.73
C PRO A 96 10.35 6.31 -16.63
N PRO A 97 11.34 7.03 -16.06
CA PRO A 97 12.30 7.80 -16.84
C PRO A 97 13.08 6.90 -17.80
N SER A 98 13.54 7.50 -18.90
CA SER A 98 14.41 6.81 -19.85
C SER A 98 15.68 6.33 -19.15
N ARG A 99 16.10 5.09 -19.39
CA ARG A 99 17.37 4.57 -18.88
C ARG A 99 18.60 5.37 -19.33
N LYS A 100 18.50 6.15 -20.41
CA LYS A 100 19.55 7.06 -20.89
C LYS A 100 19.53 8.43 -20.22
N SER A 101 18.56 8.71 -19.35
CA SER A 101 18.45 10.02 -18.71
C SER A 101 19.38 10.17 -17.51
N PRO A 102 19.76 11.41 -17.16
CA PRO A 102 20.49 11.71 -15.93
C PRO A 102 19.71 11.32 -14.66
N GLU A 103 18.39 11.40 -14.70
CA GLU A 103 17.52 10.99 -13.60
C GLU A 103 17.65 9.49 -13.30
N TRP A 104 17.66 8.66 -14.33
CA TRP A 104 17.92 7.22 -14.18
C TRP A 104 19.29 6.97 -13.52
N ALA A 105 20.35 7.59 -14.05
CA ALA A 105 21.70 7.38 -13.53
C ALA A 105 21.82 7.80 -12.05
N ARG A 106 21.23 8.94 -11.68
CA ARG A 106 21.21 9.42 -10.30
C ARG A 106 20.55 8.39 -9.37
N ASP A 107 19.33 7.96 -9.70
CA ASP A 107 18.54 7.09 -8.84
C ASP A 107 19.06 5.65 -8.83
N TYR A 108 19.63 5.19 -9.94
CA TYR A 108 20.38 3.93 -10.02
C TYR A 108 21.58 3.94 -9.08
N ASN A 109 22.41 4.99 -9.09
CA ASN A 109 23.58 5.09 -8.24
C ASN A 109 23.22 5.27 -6.77
N GLU A 110 22.16 6.03 -6.46
CA GLU A 110 21.64 6.15 -5.10
C GLU A 110 21.27 4.77 -4.51
N ILE A 111 20.49 3.98 -5.23
CA ILE A 111 20.07 2.68 -4.71
C ILE A 111 21.18 1.63 -4.79
N LYS A 112 22.11 1.74 -5.74
CA LYS A 112 23.31 0.91 -5.78
C LYS A 112 24.14 1.06 -4.51
N ASP A 113 24.28 2.30 -4.03
CA ASP A 113 25.06 2.65 -2.85
C ASP A 113 24.32 2.34 -1.54
N LEU A 114 23.07 2.81 -1.40
CA LEU A 114 22.33 2.73 -0.14
C LEU A 114 21.55 1.42 0.00
N GLY A 115 21.12 0.81 -1.10
CA GLY A 115 20.27 -0.37 -1.09
C GLY A 115 21.00 -1.70 -1.00
N GLU A 116 22.34 -1.71 -1.12
CA GLU A 116 23.13 -2.92 -1.04
C GLU A 116 23.05 -3.58 0.34
N LYS A 117 23.00 -4.91 0.37
CA LYS A 117 22.87 -5.69 1.61
C LYS A 117 23.92 -5.30 2.65
N ASN A 118 25.17 -5.17 2.24
CA ASN A 118 26.32 -4.83 3.09
C ASN A 118 26.82 -3.40 2.83
N SER A 119 25.90 -2.47 2.53
CA SER A 119 26.28 -1.08 2.25
C SER A 119 27.08 -0.46 3.39
N THR A 120 28.21 0.13 3.04
CA THR A 120 29.03 0.95 3.96
C THR A 120 28.64 2.43 3.96
N LYS A 121 27.74 2.83 3.05
CA LYS A 121 27.23 4.19 2.92
C LYS A 121 25.91 4.41 3.67
N ARG A 122 25.17 3.34 3.95
CA ARG A 122 23.92 3.37 4.70
C ARG A 122 24.21 3.40 6.20
N THR A 123 23.55 4.31 6.93
CA THR A 123 23.67 4.40 8.38
C THR A 123 22.92 3.27 9.10
N ALA A 124 23.18 3.10 10.40
CA ALA A 124 22.46 2.13 11.23
C ALA A 124 20.96 2.46 11.29
N ARG A 125 20.58 3.74 11.43
CA ARG A 125 19.17 4.18 11.40
C ARG A 125 18.49 3.85 10.06
N GLN A 126 19.13 4.14 8.94
CA GLN A 126 18.59 3.80 7.63
C GLN A 126 18.42 2.29 7.42
N THR A 127 19.28 1.49 8.05
CA THR A 127 19.14 0.03 8.05
C THR A 127 17.96 -0.43 8.91
N GLU A 128 17.73 0.23 10.04
CA GLU A 128 16.56 -0.01 10.91
C GLU A 128 15.27 0.35 10.15
N ASP A 129 15.21 1.54 9.52
CA ASP A 129 14.07 1.98 8.71
C ASP A 129 13.76 0.96 7.60
N ALA A 130 14.80 0.52 6.86
CA ALA A 130 14.64 -0.47 5.80
C ALA A 130 14.03 -1.77 6.30
N ARG A 131 14.45 -2.25 7.47
CA ARG A 131 13.93 -3.49 8.08
C ARG A 131 12.56 -3.29 8.70
N PHE A 132 12.28 -2.15 9.30
CA PHE A 132 10.97 -1.82 9.86
C PHE A 132 9.89 -1.86 8.79
N TRP A 133 10.18 -1.28 7.63
CA TRP A 133 9.28 -1.20 6.47
C TRP A 133 9.57 -2.26 5.40
N ILE A 134 10.19 -3.38 5.74
CA ILE A 134 10.58 -4.40 4.75
C ILE A 134 9.38 -4.97 4.01
N SER A 135 8.27 -5.11 4.71
CA SER A 135 6.97 -5.45 4.15
C SER A 135 5.87 -4.62 4.83
N VAL A 136 4.76 -4.43 4.17
CA VAL A 136 3.54 -3.85 4.75
C VAL A 136 2.41 -4.87 4.66
N ASN A 137 1.52 -4.78 5.60
CA ASN A 137 0.28 -5.55 5.63
C ASN A 137 -0.83 -4.66 6.24
N PRO A 138 -2.10 -4.99 6.02
CA PRO A 138 -3.23 -4.20 6.55
C PRO A 138 -3.17 -3.97 8.07
N GLY A 139 -2.54 -4.89 8.82
CA GLY A 139 -2.36 -4.73 10.27
C GLY A 139 -1.49 -3.53 10.63
N MET A 140 -0.52 -3.14 9.80
CA MET A 140 0.30 -1.94 10.04
C MET A 140 -0.46 -0.65 9.73
N SER A 141 -1.22 -0.60 8.62
CA SER A 141 -2.11 0.54 8.33
C SER A 141 -3.14 0.73 9.44
N HIS A 142 -3.75 -0.35 9.90
CA HIS A 142 -4.72 -0.33 10.99
C HIS A 142 -4.15 0.11 12.35
N GLN A 143 -2.83 -0.02 12.61
CA GLN A 143 -2.24 0.56 13.82
C GLN A 143 -2.34 2.09 13.80
N LEU A 144 -2.04 2.73 12.66
CA LEU A 144 -2.19 4.18 12.46
C LEU A 144 -3.65 4.60 12.67
N GLU A 145 -4.57 3.96 11.96
CA GLU A 145 -5.98 4.30 11.92
C GLU A 145 -6.63 4.19 13.30
N ARG A 146 -6.44 3.08 14.01
CA ARG A 146 -7.02 2.86 15.34
C ARG A 146 -6.52 3.85 16.37
N GLN A 147 -5.26 4.23 16.34
CA GLN A 147 -4.71 5.23 17.25
C GLN A 147 -5.29 6.62 16.98
N ILE A 148 -5.51 6.96 15.70
CA ILE A 148 -6.18 8.22 15.33
C ILE A 148 -7.63 8.23 15.80
N VAL A 149 -8.39 7.15 15.56
CA VAL A 149 -9.77 7.00 16.06
C VAL A 149 -9.85 7.22 17.56
N ALA A 150 -8.97 6.52 18.30
CA ALA A 150 -8.93 6.62 19.77
C ALA A 150 -8.54 8.02 20.25
N ALA A 151 -7.49 8.62 19.68
CA ALA A 151 -6.99 9.93 20.07
C ALA A 151 -7.99 11.08 19.76
N LYS A 152 -8.81 10.90 18.72
CA LYS A 152 -9.86 11.88 18.34
C LYS A 152 -11.20 11.63 19.03
N GLY A 153 -11.34 10.53 19.78
CA GLY A 153 -12.60 10.18 20.43
C GLY A 153 -13.77 10.03 19.44
N MET A 154 -13.47 9.48 18.24
CA MET A 154 -14.50 9.29 17.22
C MET A 154 -15.59 8.35 17.73
N ASP A 155 -16.83 8.67 17.48
CA ASP A 155 -17.94 7.76 17.78
C ASP A 155 -17.96 6.54 16.85
N THR A 156 -18.90 5.63 17.07
CA THR A 156 -18.98 4.38 16.30
C THR A 156 -19.22 4.63 14.81
N VAL A 157 -20.04 5.60 14.45
CA VAL A 157 -20.40 5.90 13.05
C VAL A 157 -19.23 6.55 12.34
N ASP A 158 -18.59 7.54 12.97
CA ASP A 158 -17.43 8.23 12.41
C ASP A 158 -16.24 7.30 12.29
N SER A 159 -16.01 6.43 13.29
CA SER A 159 -14.98 5.39 13.24
C SER A 159 -15.21 4.42 12.09
N ALA A 160 -16.43 3.91 11.95
CA ALA A 160 -16.78 2.97 10.88
C ALA A 160 -16.61 3.62 9.49
N ARG A 161 -17.06 4.87 9.34
CA ARG A 161 -16.91 5.65 8.11
C ARG A 161 -15.43 5.85 7.76
N PHE A 162 -14.62 6.31 8.73
CA PHE A 162 -13.19 6.54 8.55
C PHE A 162 -12.45 5.25 8.15
N MET A 163 -12.66 4.15 8.89
CA MET A 163 -12.05 2.86 8.60
C MET A 163 -12.48 2.30 7.25
N ALA A 164 -13.75 2.49 6.86
CA ALA A 164 -14.23 2.07 5.54
C ALA A 164 -13.57 2.87 4.40
N LEU A 165 -13.46 4.19 4.53
CA LEU A 165 -12.77 5.04 3.55
C LEU A 165 -11.29 4.65 3.40
N ALA A 166 -10.58 4.45 4.52
CA ALA A 166 -9.18 4.03 4.51
C ALA A 166 -9.00 2.67 3.84
N SER A 167 -9.84 1.68 4.20
CA SER A 167 -9.79 0.33 3.62
C SER A 167 -10.12 0.32 2.12
N MET A 168 -11.10 1.11 1.66
CA MET A 168 -11.40 1.24 0.23
C MET A 168 -10.26 1.92 -0.53
N ALA A 169 -9.64 2.96 0.05
CA ALA A 169 -8.49 3.63 -0.55
C ALA A 169 -7.28 2.67 -0.64
N GLU A 170 -7.03 1.87 0.40
CA GLU A 170 -5.97 0.85 0.40
C GLU A 170 -6.21 -0.22 -0.67
N ALA A 171 -7.45 -0.72 -0.79
CA ALA A 171 -7.84 -1.72 -1.79
C ALA A 171 -7.70 -1.18 -3.22
N ASP A 172 -8.23 0.01 -3.50
CA ASP A 172 -8.15 0.64 -4.81
C ASP A 172 -6.70 1.02 -5.18
N ALA A 173 -5.92 1.47 -4.20
CA ALA A 173 -4.48 1.67 -4.36
C ALA A 173 -3.77 0.36 -4.75
N GLY A 174 -4.12 -0.76 -4.09
CA GLY A 174 -3.61 -2.09 -4.40
C GLY A 174 -3.95 -2.55 -5.83
N ILE A 175 -5.16 -2.30 -6.29
CA ILE A 175 -5.60 -2.62 -7.66
C ILE A 175 -4.84 -1.75 -8.68
N ALA A 176 -4.82 -0.44 -8.47
CA ALA A 176 -4.21 0.51 -9.39
C ALA A 176 -2.67 0.36 -9.46
N LEU A 177 -2.00 0.04 -8.35
CA LEU A 177 -0.56 -0.19 -8.36
C LEU A 177 -0.17 -1.39 -9.22
N PHE A 178 -0.92 -2.50 -9.14
CA PHE A 178 -0.62 -3.68 -9.95
C PHE A 178 -0.96 -3.45 -11.43
N ASP A 179 -2.00 -2.68 -11.75
CA ASP A 179 -2.25 -2.24 -13.11
C ASP A 179 -1.04 -1.48 -13.69
N ALA A 180 -0.53 -0.49 -12.97
CA ALA A 180 0.63 0.29 -13.42
C ALA A 180 1.90 -0.57 -13.51
N LYS A 181 2.14 -1.45 -12.52
CA LYS A 181 3.32 -2.33 -12.50
C LYS A 181 3.37 -3.26 -13.71
N TYR A 182 2.28 -3.94 -14.01
CA TYR A 182 2.23 -4.87 -15.15
C TYR A 182 2.02 -4.17 -16.50
N LYS A 183 1.63 -2.89 -16.50
CA LYS A 183 1.65 -2.05 -17.69
C LYS A 183 3.08 -1.69 -18.11
N TYR A 184 3.93 -1.34 -17.13
CA TYR A 184 5.29 -0.86 -17.40
C TYR A 184 6.34 -1.97 -17.34
N GLU A 185 6.09 -3.04 -16.59
CA GLU A 185 6.97 -4.21 -16.45
C GLU A 185 8.43 -3.82 -16.13
N PHE A 186 8.64 -2.75 -15.35
CA PHE A 186 9.96 -2.18 -15.13
C PHE A 186 10.82 -3.07 -14.23
N TRP A 187 12.09 -3.20 -14.55
CA TRP A 187 13.02 -4.08 -13.84
C TRP A 187 13.39 -3.61 -12.44
N ARG A 188 13.67 -4.56 -11.58
CA ARG A 188 14.10 -4.33 -10.20
C ARG A 188 15.56 -3.94 -10.11
N PRO A 189 16.00 -3.21 -9.06
CA PRO A 189 17.38 -2.83 -8.84
C PRO A 189 18.38 -3.99 -8.89
N ASN A 190 18.02 -5.13 -8.31
CA ASN A 190 18.90 -6.32 -8.35
C ASN A 190 19.20 -6.79 -9.78
N THR A 191 18.23 -6.71 -10.68
CA THR A 191 18.44 -7.05 -12.10
C THR A 191 19.19 -5.95 -12.83
N ALA A 192 18.79 -4.69 -12.62
CA ALA A 192 19.40 -3.53 -13.28
C ALA A 192 20.88 -3.37 -12.91
N ILE A 193 21.20 -3.42 -11.61
CA ILE A 193 22.56 -3.19 -11.12
C ILE A 193 23.50 -4.34 -11.53
N ARG A 194 23.01 -5.57 -11.55
CA ARG A 194 23.78 -6.72 -12.06
C ARG A 194 24.00 -6.70 -13.57
N ASN A 195 23.30 -5.83 -14.29
CA ASN A 195 23.35 -5.69 -15.74
C ASN A 195 23.48 -4.22 -16.18
N GLY A 196 24.16 -3.38 -15.38
CA GLY A 196 24.28 -1.95 -15.66
C GLY A 196 25.06 -1.63 -16.94
N ASP A 197 25.89 -2.56 -17.41
CA ASP A 197 26.62 -2.48 -18.66
C ASP A 197 25.77 -2.59 -19.92
N ILE A 198 24.52 -3.04 -19.81
CA ILE A 198 23.60 -3.19 -20.96
C ILE A 198 22.36 -2.28 -20.90
N ASP A 199 22.29 -1.34 -19.97
CA ASP A 199 21.17 -0.40 -19.88
C ASP A 199 21.28 0.76 -20.86
N GLY A 200 22.46 0.96 -21.42
CA GLY A 200 22.77 1.98 -22.42
C GLY A 200 23.06 3.36 -21.82
N ASN A 201 23.39 3.44 -20.52
CA ASN A 201 23.77 4.67 -19.83
C ASN A 201 25.24 4.55 -19.31
N PRO A 202 26.17 5.37 -19.80
CA PRO A 202 27.59 5.27 -19.38
C PRO A 202 27.83 5.68 -17.92
N ALA A 203 26.86 6.32 -17.27
CA ALA A 203 26.95 6.73 -15.86
C ALA A 203 26.43 5.66 -14.86
N THR A 204 26.02 4.50 -15.36
CA THR A 204 25.57 3.36 -14.55
C THR A 204 26.56 2.22 -14.66
N GLU A 205 27.24 1.94 -13.57
CA GLU A 205 28.26 0.88 -13.54
C GLU A 205 27.68 -0.43 -12.99
N ARG A 206 27.99 -1.53 -13.67
CA ARG A 206 27.60 -2.88 -13.26
C ARG A 206 28.25 -3.30 -11.94
N ASN A 207 27.44 -3.93 -11.06
CA ASN A 207 27.92 -4.74 -9.94
C ASN A 207 27.28 -6.13 -10.01
N ALA A 208 28.02 -7.12 -10.49
CA ALA A 208 27.50 -8.47 -10.76
C ALA A 208 27.02 -9.22 -9.50
N THR A 209 27.52 -8.85 -8.33
CA THR A 209 27.23 -9.52 -7.04
C THR A 209 26.29 -8.73 -6.15
N TRP A 210 25.81 -7.58 -6.61
CA TRP A 210 24.92 -6.72 -5.84
C TRP A 210 23.64 -7.44 -5.36
N GLN A 211 23.29 -7.25 -4.11
CA GLN A 211 22.11 -7.83 -3.49
C GLN A 211 21.39 -6.77 -2.64
N PRO A 212 20.07 -6.72 -2.65
CA PRO A 212 19.29 -5.92 -1.70
C PRO A 212 19.36 -6.53 -0.29
N ILE A 213 18.82 -5.79 0.69
CA ILE A 213 18.81 -6.21 2.10
C ILE A 213 18.07 -7.55 2.32
N ASP A 214 17.04 -7.79 1.53
CA ASP A 214 16.19 -8.98 1.61
C ASP A 214 15.73 -9.40 0.19
N ALA A 215 14.93 -10.47 0.12
CA ALA A 215 14.39 -10.97 -1.14
C ALA A 215 13.59 -9.89 -1.88
N THR A 216 13.90 -9.71 -3.15
CA THR A 216 13.20 -8.76 -4.01
C THR A 216 11.74 -9.18 -4.19
N PRO A 217 10.77 -8.26 -4.01
CA PRO A 217 9.35 -8.56 -4.22
C PRO A 217 9.04 -9.09 -5.63
N MET A 218 8.23 -10.13 -5.71
CA MET A 218 7.95 -10.90 -6.94
C MET A 218 6.93 -10.23 -7.87
N HIS A 219 7.14 -8.96 -8.16
CA HIS A 219 6.36 -8.17 -9.12
C HIS A 219 7.21 -7.03 -9.69
N PRO A 220 6.83 -6.42 -10.85
CA PRO A 220 7.59 -5.33 -11.45
C PRO A 220 7.86 -4.17 -10.48
N GLU A 221 8.93 -3.42 -10.77
CA GLU A 221 9.41 -2.39 -9.84
C GLU A 221 8.48 -1.19 -9.74
N TYR A 222 8.09 -0.60 -10.86
CA TYR A 222 7.48 0.73 -10.96
C TYR A 222 5.95 0.70 -11.06
N PRO A 223 5.26 1.58 -10.33
CA PRO A 223 5.72 2.45 -9.25
C PRO A 223 5.78 1.76 -7.87
N CYS A 224 6.33 2.43 -6.84
CA CYS A 224 6.52 1.89 -5.50
C CYS A 224 5.19 1.55 -4.79
N ALA A 225 4.96 0.27 -4.52
CA ALA A 225 3.72 -0.21 -3.91
C ALA A 225 3.49 0.35 -2.49
N HIS A 226 4.49 0.26 -1.61
CA HIS A 226 4.42 0.79 -0.25
C HIS A 226 4.06 2.28 -0.26
N CYS A 227 4.69 3.04 -1.17
CA CYS A 227 4.45 4.47 -1.28
C CYS A 227 3.01 4.78 -1.71
N ILE A 228 2.45 4.00 -2.65
CA ILE A 228 1.07 4.20 -3.11
C ILE A 228 0.08 3.90 -2.00
N ILE A 229 0.18 2.72 -1.38
CA ILE A 229 -0.76 2.25 -0.37
C ILE A 229 -0.78 3.20 0.84
N ASN A 230 0.39 3.47 1.42
CA ASN A 230 0.46 4.30 2.62
C ASN A 230 0.07 5.77 2.36
N SER A 231 0.40 6.32 1.19
CA SER A 231 -0.04 7.67 0.84
C SER A 231 -1.53 7.76 0.56
N ALA A 232 -2.17 6.69 0.06
CA ALA A 232 -3.62 6.65 -0.09
C ALA A 232 -4.33 6.67 1.26
N VAL A 233 -3.87 5.87 2.22
CA VAL A 233 -4.38 5.90 3.60
C VAL A 233 -4.12 7.27 4.25
N ALA A 234 -2.90 7.80 4.14
CA ALA A 234 -2.54 9.11 4.68
C ALA A 234 -3.42 10.25 4.11
N ALA A 235 -3.78 10.18 2.83
CA ALA A 235 -4.67 11.17 2.21
C ALA A 235 -6.10 11.09 2.78
N VAL A 236 -6.61 9.90 3.09
CA VAL A 236 -7.90 9.73 3.79
C VAL A 236 -7.83 10.29 5.22
N VAL A 237 -6.74 10.01 5.95
CA VAL A 237 -6.50 10.59 7.30
C VAL A 237 -6.51 12.11 7.22
N LYS A 238 -5.72 12.68 6.30
CA LYS A 238 -5.67 14.13 6.06
C LYS A 238 -7.02 14.71 5.73
N ALA A 239 -7.80 14.09 4.85
CA ALA A 239 -9.14 14.54 4.49
C ALA A 239 -10.10 14.51 5.70
N THR A 240 -9.93 13.54 6.60
CA THR A 240 -10.74 13.41 7.81
C THR A 240 -10.37 14.44 8.87
N LEU A 241 -9.06 14.72 9.04
CA LEU A 241 -8.56 15.63 10.08
C LEU A 241 -8.40 17.08 9.60
N GLY A 242 -8.39 17.33 8.29
CA GLY A 242 -8.16 18.65 7.68
C GLY A 242 -6.70 19.11 7.71
N THR A 243 -5.74 18.26 8.11
CA THR A 243 -4.34 18.61 8.29
C THR A 243 -3.42 17.41 8.08
N ASP A 244 -2.13 17.67 7.77
CA ASP A 244 -1.07 16.66 7.79
C ASP A 244 -0.57 16.35 9.22
N ASP A 245 -0.85 17.21 10.20
CA ASP A 245 -0.48 16.98 11.60
C ASP A 245 -1.49 16.04 12.27
N ILE A 246 -0.99 15.02 12.94
CA ILE A 246 -1.78 13.96 13.57
C ILE A 246 -1.42 13.85 15.06
N PRO A 247 -2.32 13.33 15.90
CA PRO A 247 -1.91 12.86 17.24
C PRO A 247 -0.73 11.91 17.13
N GLU A 248 0.15 11.91 18.14
CA GLU A 248 1.28 10.97 18.12
C GLU A 248 0.76 9.53 17.99
N VAL A 249 1.28 8.84 16.98
CA VAL A 249 1.04 7.41 16.77
C VAL A 249 2.35 6.64 16.94
N VAL A 250 2.25 5.47 17.54
CA VAL A 250 3.38 4.57 17.78
C VAL A 250 3.17 3.31 17.00
N LEU A 251 4.02 3.10 16.00
CA LEU A 251 3.95 1.94 15.12
C LEU A 251 4.97 0.89 15.53
N THR A 252 4.58 -0.37 15.37
CA THR A 252 5.44 -1.54 15.55
C THR A 252 5.53 -2.32 14.26
N SER A 253 6.61 -3.06 14.07
CA SER A 253 6.79 -3.95 12.93
C SER A 253 7.10 -5.37 13.40
N PRO A 254 6.43 -6.39 12.86
CA PRO A 254 6.74 -7.78 13.19
C PRO A 254 8.13 -8.21 12.69
N PHE A 255 8.74 -7.45 11.80
CA PHE A 255 10.05 -7.74 11.22
C PHE A 255 11.23 -7.28 12.09
N VAL A 256 10.97 -6.38 13.03
CA VAL A 256 11.95 -5.87 14.02
C VAL A 256 11.27 -5.75 15.40
N PRO A 257 11.03 -6.88 16.08
CA PRO A 257 10.36 -6.87 17.37
C PRO A 257 11.07 -5.98 18.38
N GLY A 258 10.29 -5.19 19.13
CA GLY A 258 10.80 -4.26 20.16
C GLY A 258 11.20 -2.88 19.63
N ILE A 259 11.28 -2.68 18.32
CA ILE A 259 11.49 -1.37 17.70
C ILE A 259 10.16 -0.69 17.45
N THR A 260 10.08 0.60 17.78
CA THR A 260 8.90 1.43 17.55
C THR A 260 9.27 2.70 16.81
N HIS A 261 8.44 3.08 15.84
CA HIS A 261 8.55 4.37 15.15
C HIS A 261 7.37 5.26 15.55
N ARG A 262 7.62 6.56 15.71
CA ARG A 262 6.64 7.55 16.18
C ARG A 262 6.43 8.64 15.14
N PHE A 263 5.18 8.98 14.91
CA PHE A 263 4.82 10.00 13.94
C PHE A 263 3.77 10.95 14.50
N THR A 264 3.97 12.23 14.23
CA THR A 264 3.03 13.32 14.50
C THR A 264 2.62 14.05 13.22
N ASN A 265 3.14 13.60 12.07
CA ASN A 265 2.92 14.24 10.78
C ASN A 265 2.92 13.21 9.63
N LEU A 266 1.92 13.27 8.76
CA LEU A 266 1.73 12.32 7.65
C LEU A 266 2.80 12.42 6.56
N ARG A 267 3.37 13.59 6.35
CA ARG A 267 4.47 13.75 5.36
C ARG A 267 5.72 13.04 5.83
N ALA A 268 6.08 13.21 7.10
CA ALA A 268 7.22 12.52 7.71
C ALA A 268 7.03 10.99 7.67
N TYR A 269 5.82 10.50 7.96
CA TYR A 269 5.44 9.10 7.84
C TYR A 269 5.65 8.57 6.41
N ASN A 270 5.10 9.24 5.41
CA ASN A 270 5.23 8.83 4.00
C ASN A 270 6.68 8.95 3.49
N GLU A 271 7.45 9.92 3.97
CA GLU A 271 8.85 10.12 3.59
C GLU A 271 9.75 9.01 4.15
N GLU A 272 9.56 8.63 5.40
CA GLU A 272 10.32 7.53 6.00
C GLU A 272 10.07 6.23 5.24
N ILE A 273 8.81 5.91 4.92
CA ILE A 273 8.46 4.73 4.13
C ILE A 273 9.14 4.78 2.76
N ALA A 274 9.06 5.90 2.06
CA ALA A 274 9.66 6.06 0.74
C ALA A 274 11.18 5.85 0.76
N ASN A 275 11.87 6.43 1.73
CA ASN A 275 13.30 6.28 1.92
C ASN A 275 13.69 4.85 2.31
N ALA A 276 12.91 4.21 3.18
CA ALA A 276 13.11 2.83 3.58
C ALA A 276 13.12 1.86 2.39
N ARG A 277 12.33 2.15 1.34
CA ARG A 277 12.32 1.31 0.12
C ARG A 277 13.60 1.42 -0.70
N ILE A 278 14.24 2.60 -0.68
CA ILE A 278 15.54 2.81 -1.32
C ILE A 278 16.62 2.09 -0.50
N TYR A 279 16.60 2.28 0.83
CA TYR A 279 17.54 1.65 1.76
C TYR A 279 17.43 0.12 1.75
N ALA A 280 16.25 -0.42 1.50
CA ALA A 280 16.05 -1.86 1.31
C ALA A 280 16.58 -2.39 -0.03
N GLY A 281 16.86 -1.53 -1.00
CA GLY A 281 17.31 -1.92 -2.33
C GLY A 281 16.18 -2.37 -3.25
N PHE A 282 14.95 -1.91 -3.03
CA PHE A 282 13.76 -2.41 -3.73
C PHE A 282 13.16 -1.44 -4.75
N HIS A 283 13.29 -0.12 -4.51
CA HIS A 283 12.67 0.91 -5.34
C HIS A 283 13.59 2.11 -5.57
N TYR A 284 13.60 2.60 -6.81
CA TYR A 284 14.31 3.83 -7.18
C TYR A 284 13.60 5.07 -6.63
N ARG A 285 14.33 6.19 -6.48
CA ARG A 285 13.81 7.46 -5.99
C ARG A 285 12.63 7.97 -6.83
N PHE A 286 12.73 7.99 -8.14
CA PHE A 286 11.61 8.40 -9.01
C PHE A 286 10.36 7.54 -8.78
N SER A 287 10.54 6.25 -8.52
CA SER A 287 9.45 5.32 -8.27
C SER A 287 8.75 5.60 -6.94
N THR A 288 9.50 5.99 -5.91
CA THR A 288 8.92 6.36 -4.60
C THR A 288 8.18 7.69 -4.65
N ILE A 289 8.70 8.69 -5.38
CA ILE A 289 8.04 9.99 -5.58
C ILE A 289 6.70 9.79 -6.29
N VAL A 290 6.73 9.15 -7.46
CA VAL A 290 5.54 8.89 -8.26
C VAL A 290 4.53 8.03 -7.51
N GLY A 291 5.01 7.07 -6.71
CA GLY A 291 4.15 6.23 -5.88
C GLY A 291 3.38 7.06 -4.84
N ARG A 292 4.04 7.99 -4.14
CA ARG A 292 3.36 8.88 -3.19
C ARG A 292 2.30 9.75 -3.87
N GLU A 293 2.65 10.38 -4.98
CA GLU A 293 1.72 11.22 -5.74
C GLU A 293 0.50 10.44 -6.24
N MET A 294 0.70 9.21 -6.70
CA MET A 294 -0.39 8.34 -7.15
C MET A 294 -1.30 7.97 -5.98
N GLY A 295 -0.73 7.57 -4.84
CA GLY A 295 -1.48 7.21 -3.65
C GLY A 295 -2.29 8.37 -3.10
N GLU A 296 -1.69 9.57 -3.00
CA GLU A 296 -2.37 10.79 -2.56
C GLU A 296 -3.62 11.08 -3.40
N LYS A 297 -3.49 11.03 -4.75
CA LYS A 297 -4.64 11.23 -5.66
C LYS A 297 -5.74 10.19 -5.45
N ILE A 298 -5.38 8.91 -5.23
CA ILE A 298 -6.35 7.84 -4.97
C ILE A 298 -7.08 8.09 -3.66
N GLY A 299 -6.36 8.33 -2.57
CA GLY A 299 -6.96 8.56 -1.25
C GLY A 299 -7.85 9.80 -1.20
N GLU A 300 -7.40 10.91 -1.82
CA GLU A 300 -8.23 12.11 -1.95
C GLU A 300 -9.51 11.86 -2.76
N TYR A 301 -9.40 11.11 -3.86
CA TYR A 301 -10.57 10.77 -4.68
C TYR A 301 -11.56 9.92 -3.89
N VAL A 302 -11.11 8.88 -3.19
CA VAL A 302 -11.96 8.03 -2.37
C VAL A 302 -12.65 8.85 -1.28
N ALA A 303 -11.90 9.67 -0.54
CA ALA A 303 -12.44 10.50 0.55
C ALA A 303 -13.52 11.48 0.07
N LYS A 304 -13.45 11.94 -1.19
CA LYS A 304 -14.40 12.90 -1.77
C LYS A 304 -15.60 12.23 -2.47
N SER A 305 -15.47 10.98 -2.89
CA SER A 305 -16.45 10.34 -3.79
C SER A 305 -17.52 9.52 -3.08
N VAL A 306 -17.22 8.95 -1.92
CA VAL A 306 -18.14 8.03 -1.23
C VAL A 306 -18.27 8.34 0.25
N LEU A 307 -19.32 7.79 0.88
CA LEU A 307 -19.60 7.95 2.31
C LEU A 307 -19.61 9.42 2.77
N GLN A 308 -20.11 10.32 1.91
CA GLN A 308 -20.28 11.73 2.28
C GLN A 308 -21.37 11.87 3.33
N PRO A 309 -21.27 12.87 4.25
CA PRO A 309 -22.37 13.19 5.16
C PRO A 309 -23.65 13.45 4.37
N VAL A 310 -24.76 12.84 4.82
CA VAL A 310 -26.07 13.16 4.27
C VAL A 310 -26.39 14.59 4.71
N GLN A 311 -26.54 15.50 3.75
CA GLN A 311 -27.05 16.83 4.08
C GLN A 311 -28.44 16.66 4.74
N ALA A 312 -28.56 17.10 5.98
CA ALA A 312 -29.87 17.18 6.60
C ALA A 312 -30.78 17.98 5.67
N ALA A 313 -31.87 17.37 5.17
CA ALA A 313 -32.86 18.09 4.42
C ALA A 313 -33.28 19.27 5.30
N MET A 314 -33.03 20.52 4.84
CA MET A 314 -33.55 21.68 5.53
C MET A 314 -35.05 21.50 5.55
N ALA A 315 -35.60 21.26 6.73
CA ALA A 315 -37.02 21.31 6.94
C ALA A 315 -37.44 22.76 6.67
N HIS A 316 -38.06 22.99 5.51
CA HIS A 316 -38.76 24.23 5.19
C HIS A 316 -40.14 24.21 5.82
#